data_53848f5537a961fea6a741b94667abfc
#
_entry.id   53848f5537a961fea6a741b94667abfc
#
_cell.length_a   1.000
_cell.length_b   1.000
_cell.length_c   1.000
_cell.angle_alpha   90.00
_cell.angle_beta   90.00
_cell.angle_gamma   90.00
#
_symmetry.space_group_name_H-M   'P 1'
#
loop_
_entity.id
_entity.type
_entity.pdbx_description
1 polymer ?
#
loop_
_entity_poly.entity_id
_entity_poly.type
_entity_poly.pdbx_seq_one_letter_code
_entity_poly.pdbx_strand_id
1 'polypeptide(L)'
;MKNKKNMRRFLSGFLAMLTVLSTILSPILSYAADVVPVPEEPPLYEAVKNELDADEVVKAKDLELETGSIFEVEKDFTGLEIPDEKKVKITFHEAKNEEKQDFTTDYEDTYKAVYYVEPVSGHPIYQIDRELIV
;
A
#
# COMPACT_ATOMS: atom_id res chain seq x y z
N MET A 1 -24.04 6.17 -46.65
CA MET A 1 -24.69 5.08 -45.91
C MET A 1 -23.93 3.77 -45.94
N LYS A 2 -23.48 3.33 -47.08
CA LYS A 2 -22.68 2.10 -47.19
C LYS A 2 -21.40 2.15 -46.35
N ASN A 3 -20.78 3.30 -46.27
CA ASN A 3 -19.55 3.46 -45.48
C ASN A 3 -19.75 3.24 -43.96
N LYS A 4 -20.91 3.61 -43.44
CA LYS A 4 -21.22 3.38 -42.02
C LYS A 4 -21.36 1.89 -41.69
N LYS A 5 -21.97 1.11 -42.59
CA LYS A 5 -22.08 -0.32 -42.39
C LYS A 5 -20.71 -1.01 -42.44
N ASN A 6 -19.88 -0.61 -43.34
CA ASN A 6 -18.53 -1.15 -43.46
C ASN A 6 -17.67 -0.81 -42.23
N MET A 7 -17.85 0.39 -41.74
CA MET A 7 -17.14 0.82 -40.53
C MET A 7 -17.54 0.00 -39.32
N ARG A 8 -18.81 -0.30 -39.14
CA ARG A 8 -19.29 -1.16 -38.07
C ARG A 8 -18.72 -2.56 -38.12
N ARG A 9 -18.68 -3.16 -39.30
CA ARG A 9 -18.07 -4.47 -39.50
C ARG A 9 -16.60 -4.48 -39.19
N PHE A 10 -15.91 -3.45 -39.58
CA PHE A 10 -14.50 -3.28 -39.28
C PHE A 10 -14.26 -3.22 -37.75
N LEU A 11 -15.04 -2.43 -37.04
CA LEU A 11 -14.94 -2.33 -35.60
C LEU A 11 -15.20 -3.67 -34.87
N SER A 12 -16.19 -4.43 -35.35
CA SER A 12 -16.46 -5.75 -34.78
C SER A 12 -15.30 -6.70 -34.99
N GLY A 13 -14.70 -6.71 -36.16
CA GLY A 13 -13.52 -7.52 -36.43
C GLY A 13 -12.33 -7.13 -35.62
N PHE A 14 -12.15 -5.86 -35.43
CA PHE A 14 -11.07 -5.34 -34.58
C PHE A 14 -11.23 -5.76 -33.10
N LEU A 15 -12.42 -5.67 -32.56
CA LEU A 15 -12.71 -6.12 -31.20
C LEU A 15 -12.46 -7.62 -31.02
N ALA A 16 -12.85 -8.42 -31.99
CA ALA A 16 -12.58 -9.85 -31.95
C ALA A 16 -11.09 -10.14 -31.96
N MET A 17 -10.32 -9.40 -32.73
CA MET A 17 -8.86 -9.52 -32.72
C MET A 17 -8.25 -9.18 -31.39
N LEU A 18 -8.70 -8.13 -30.73
CA LEU A 18 -8.23 -7.75 -29.40
C LEU A 18 -8.50 -8.84 -28.37
N THR A 19 -9.64 -9.48 -28.44
CA THR A 19 -9.98 -10.58 -27.55
C THR A 19 -9.04 -11.76 -27.74
N VAL A 20 -8.75 -12.10 -28.96
CA VAL A 20 -7.78 -13.16 -29.28
C VAL A 20 -6.39 -12.81 -28.78
N LEU A 21 -5.97 -11.58 -28.95
CA LEU A 21 -4.68 -11.11 -28.46
C LEU A 21 -4.58 -11.23 -26.94
N SER A 22 -5.62 -10.89 -26.21
CA SER A 22 -5.67 -11.04 -24.77
C SER A 22 -5.49 -12.49 -24.36
N THR A 23 -6.09 -13.41 -25.08
CA THR A 23 -5.97 -14.85 -24.83
C THR A 23 -4.54 -15.34 -25.07
N ILE A 24 -3.90 -14.86 -26.11
CA ILE A 24 -2.51 -15.20 -26.44
C ILE A 24 -1.55 -14.66 -25.38
N LEU A 25 -1.84 -13.50 -24.83
CA LEU A 25 -1.01 -12.90 -23.78
C LEU A 25 -1.03 -13.69 -22.46
N SER A 26 -2.08 -14.47 -22.20
CA SER A 26 -2.16 -15.26 -20.98
C SER A 26 -0.99 -16.22 -20.79
N PRO A 27 -0.55 -16.99 -21.77
CA PRO A 27 0.67 -17.79 -21.64
C PRO A 27 1.94 -16.97 -21.41
N ILE A 28 2.02 -15.82 -22.04
CA ILE A 28 3.16 -14.92 -21.88
C ILE A 28 3.22 -14.38 -20.46
N LEU A 29 2.09 -14.09 -19.85
CA LEU A 29 2.01 -13.69 -18.44
C LEU A 29 2.51 -14.78 -17.51
N SER A 30 2.28 -16.04 -17.84
CA SER A 30 2.84 -17.15 -17.07
C SER A 30 4.36 -17.16 -17.09
N TYR A 31 4.98 -16.80 -18.21
CA TYR A 31 6.42 -16.61 -18.29
C TYR A 31 6.89 -15.43 -17.45
N ALA A 32 6.16 -14.35 -17.45
CA ALA A 32 6.49 -13.19 -16.63
C ALA A 32 6.45 -13.50 -15.13
N ALA A 33 5.67 -14.48 -14.71
CA ALA A 33 5.61 -14.92 -13.33
C ALA A 33 6.92 -15.57 -12.85
N ASP A 34 7.74 -16.08 -13.76
CA ASP A 34 9.07 -16.61 -13.45
C ASP A 34 10.11 -15.50 -13.25
N VAL A 35 9.79 -14.29 -13.65
CA VAL A 35 10.63 -13.10 -13.40
C VAL A 35 10.23 -12.54 -12.05
N VAL A 36 11.20 -12.26 -11.21
CA VAL A 36 11.09 -11.74 -9.84
C VAL A 36 9.68 -11.21 -9.50
N PRO A 37 8.91 -11.89 -8.65
CA PRO A 37 7.58 -11.42 -8.30
C PRO A 37 7.67 -10.05 -7.61
N VAL A 38 6.74 -9.15 -7.94
CA VAL A 38 6.59 -7.90 -7.21
C VAL A 38 6.24 -8.26 -5.76
N PRO A 39 6.99 -7.75 -4.76
CA PRO A 39 6.66 -8.02 -3.36
C PRO A 39 5.24 -7.59 -3.06
N GLU A 40 4.44 -8.49 -2.52
CA GLU A 40 3.10 -8.14 -2.06
C GLU A 40 3.20 -7.24 -0.83
N GLU A 41 2.30 -6.27 -0.74
CA GLU A 41 2.21 -5.45 0.46
C GLU A 41 1.75 -6.32 1.63
N PRO A 42 2.30 -6.11 2.83
CA PRO A 42 1.82 -6.81 4.02
C PRO A 42 0.32 -6.58 4.23
N PRO A 43 -0.41 -7.59 4.71
CA PRO A 43 -1.83 -7.43 5.01
C PRO A 43 -2.06 -6.42 6.14
N LEU A 44 -3.27 -5.86 6.18
CA LEU A 44 -3.68 -5.01 7.28
C LEU A 44 -3.75 -5.80 8.58
N TYR A 45 -3.53 -5.14 9.71
CA TYR A 45 -3.61 -5.75 11.03
C TYR A 45 -4.89 -6.57 11.23
N GLU A 46 -6.03 -6.05 10.80
CA GLU A 46 -7.33 -6.73 10.94
C GLU A 46 -7.37 -8.11 10.29
N ALA A 47 -6.59 -8.32 9.25
CA ALA A 47 -6.54 -9.59 8.55
C ALA A 47 -5.72 -10.66 9.28
N VAL A 48 -4.78 -10.27 10.13
CA VAL A 48 -3.84 -11.19 10.78
C VAL A 48 -3.88 -11.14 12.32
N LYS A 49 -4.73 -10.32 12.89
CA LYS A 49 -4.77 -10.10 14.34
C LYS A 49 -4.92 -11.37 15.18
N ASN A 50 -5.60 -12.38 14.64
CA ASN A 50 -5.80 -13.64 15.34
C ASN A 50 -4.56 -14.54 15.33
N GLU A 51 -3.56 -14.22 14.52
CA GLU A 51 -2.32 -14.97 14.38
C GLU A 51 -1.18 -14.33 15.18
N LEU A 52 -1.44 -13.21 15.86
CA LEU A 52 -0.45 -12.44 16.59
C LEU A 52 -0.60 -12.65 18.09
N ASP A 53 0.55 -12.63 18.80
CA ASP A 53 0.56 -12.59 20.25
C ASP A 53 0.29 -11.15 20.75
N ALA A 54 -0.17 -11.01 21.97
CA ALA A 54 -0.54 -9.72 22.53
C ALA A 54 0.64 -8.73 22.57
N ASP A 55 1.85 -9.21 22.77
CA ASP A 55 3.07 -8.40 22.80
C ASP A 55 3.61 -8.01 21.41
N GLU A 56 3.00 -8.53 20.35
CA GLU A 56 3.35 -8.23 18.97
C GLU A 56 2.37 -7.25 18.33
N VAL A 57 1.32 -6.84 19.03
CA VAL A 57 0.28 -5.96 18.51
C VAL A 57 0.67 -4.50 18.74
N VAL A 58 1.05 -3.82 17.67
CA VAL A 58 1.36 -2.39 17.68
C VAL A 58 0.11 -1.61 17.31
N LYS A 59 -0.25 -0.64 18.15
CA LYS A 59 -1.39 0.25 17.90
C LYS A 59 -0.89 1.63 17.48
N ALA A 60 -1.52 2.19 16.48
CA ALA A 60 -1.23 3.53 16.01
C ALA A 60 -2.29 4.50 16.49
N LYS A 61 -1.85 5.67 16.95
CA LYS A 61 -2.74 6.79 17.29
C LYS A 61 -2.43 7.96 16.36
N ASP A 62 -3.46 8.67 15.98
CA ASP A 62 -3.31 9.89 15.22
C ASP A 62 -2.46 10.91 16.00
N LEU A 63 -1.64 11.65 15.29
CA LEU A 63 -0.71 12.59 15.89
C LEU A 63 -0.95 13.99 15.33
N GLU A 64 -1.13 14.95 16.23
CA GLU A 64 -1.22 16.36 15.88
C GLU A 64 0.17 17.01 15.98
N LEU A 65 0.54 17.74 14.95
CA LEU A 65 1.82 18.42 14.83
C LEU A 65 1.62 19.92 14.56
N GLU A 66 2.51 20.73 15.09
CA GLU A 66 2.50 22.15 14.79
C GLU A 66 3.13 22.42 13.41
N THR A 67 2.57 23.39 12.68
CA THR A 67 3.14 23.85 11.42
C THR A 67 4.54 24.37 11.63
N GLY A 68 5.48 23.92 10.80
CA GLY A 68 6.89 24.28 10.91
C GLY A 68 7.67 23.53 11.97
N SER A 69 7.04 22.57 12.67
CA SER A 69 7.75 21.73 13.63
C SER A 69 8.72 20.78 12.95
N ILE A 70 9.70 20.30 13.71
CA ILE A 70 10.64 19.30 13.23
C ILE A 70 10.10 17.92 13.61
N PHE A 71 9.73 17.13 12.62
CA PHE A 71 9.26 15.76 12.83
C PHE A 71 9.84 14.85 11.74
N GLU A 72 10.72 13.94 12.15
CA GLU A 72 11.32 12.97 11.24
C GLU A 72 10.39 11.76 11.10
N VAL A 73 9.46 11.81 10.15
CA VAL A 73 8.41 10.81 9.99
C VAL A 73 8.94 9.39 9.82
N GLU A 74 10.12 9.23 9.25
CA GLU A 74 10.74 7.91 9.01
C GLU A 74 11.30 7.28 10.28
N LYS A 75 11.60 8.06 11.29
CA LYS A 75 12.32 7.63 12.50
C LYS A 75 11.54 7.86 13.78
N ASP A 76 10.63 8.82 13.79
CA ASP A 76 9.89 9.20 14.98
C ASP A 76 8.60 8.41 15.09
N PHE A 77 8.56 7.46 16.00
CA PHE A 77 7.41 6.60 16.24
C PHE A 77 6.56 7.07 17.43
N THR A 78 6.67 8.33 17.81
CA THR A 78 5.82 8.92 18.85
C THR A 78 4.34 8.69 18.52
N GLY A 79 3.59 8.22 19.50
CA GLY A 79 2.17 7.90 19.30
C GLY A 79 1.88 6.47 18.89
N LEU A 80 2.89 5.69 18.55
CA LEU A 80 2.72 4.25 18.38
C LEU A 80 2.80 3.56 19.73
N GLU A 81 1.82 2.72 20.04
CA GLU A 81 1.83 1.89 21.25
C GLU A 81 2.49 0.55 20.93
N ILE A 82 3.71 0.36 21.40
CA ILE A 82 4.50 -0.84 21.20
C ILE A 82 4.59 -1.58 22.51
N PRO A 83 3.92 -2.74 22.65
CA PRO A 83 3.93 -3.49 23.93
C PRO A 83 5.32 -3.97 24.34
N ASP A 84 6.09 -4.45 23.37
CA ASP A 84 7.48 -4.90 23.59
C ASP A 84 8.31 -4.62 22.33
N GLU A 85 9.21 -3.65 22.44
CA GLU A 85 10.08 -3.24 21.33
C GLU A 85 11.00 -4.35 20.84
N LYS A 86 11.27 -5.34 21.68
CA LYS A 86 12.13 -6.48 21.32
C LYS A 86 11.39 -7.54 20.52
N LYS A 87 10.07 -7.50 20.50
CA LYS A 87 9.22 -8.49 19.83
C LYS A 87 8.79 -8.10 18.43
N VAL A 88 8.96 -6.85 18.04
CA VAL A 88 8.54 -6.34 16.77
C VAL A 88 9.60 -5.42 16.16
N LYS A 89 9.67 -5.42 14.84
CA LYS A 89 10.46 -4.47 14.08
C LYS A 89 9.51 -3.61 13.26
N ILE A 90 9.58 -2.30 13.44
CA ILE A 90 8.71 -1.36 12.75
C ILE A 90 9.52 -0.65 11.67
N THR A 91 8.95 -0.62 10.46
CA THR A 91 9.53 0.06 9.32
C THR A 91 8.52 1.06 8.78
N PHE A 92 8.95 2.31 8.61
CA PHE A 92 8.16 3.33 7.94
C PHE A 92 8.06 2.99 6.45
N HIS A 93 6.84 3.06 5.90
CA HIS A 93 6.62 2.83 4.48
C HIS A 93 6.39 4.13 3.72
N GLU A 94 5.35 4.87 4.08
CA GLU A 94 5.04 6.15 3.43
C GLU A 94 4.16 7.03 4.31
N ALA A 95 4.16 8.33 4.03
CA ALA A 95 3.20 9.28 4.58
C ALA A 95 2.82 10.26 3.48
N LYS A 96 1.55 10.21 3.08
CA LYS A 96 1.03 10.99 1.96
C LYS A 96 -0.34 11.58 2.28
N ASN A 97 -0.61 12.76 1.71
CA ASN A 97 -1.93 13.38 1.77
C ASN A 97 -2.88 12.79 0.71
N GLU A 98 -4.09 13.30 0.61
CA GLU A 98 -5.07 12.83 -0.37
C GLU A 98 -4.60 13.02 -1.82
N GLU A 99 -3.78 14.02 -2.07
CA GLU A 99 -3.22 14.31 -3.39
C GLU A 99 -1.96 13.52 -3.71
N LYS A 100 -1.59 12.57 -2.84
CA LYS A 100 -0.40 11.72 -2.97
C LYS A 100 0.92 12.50 -2.85
N GLN A 101 0.90 13.63 -2.17
CA GLN A 101 2.09 14.42 -1.88
C GLN A 101 2.75 13.93 -0.60
N ASP A 102 4.07 14.00 -0.56
CA ASP A 102 4.86 13.56 0.58
C ASP A 102 4.66 14.45 1.80
N PHE A 103 4.86 13.86 2.97
CA PHE A 103 4.74 14.52 4.26
C PHE A 103 5.65 15.74 4.38
N THR A 104 5.08 16.82 4.88
CA THR A 104 5.80 18.02 5.30
C THR A 104 5.04 18.70 6.43
N THR A 105 5.75 19.41 7.30
CA THR A 105 5.14 20.25 8.34
C THR A 105 5.05 21.71 7.94
N ASP A 106 5.41 22.06 6.71
CA ASP A 106 5.48 23.44 6.25
C ASP A 106 4.11 24.14 6.19
N TYR A 107 3.05 23.38 6.01
CA TYR A 107 1.67 23.89 5.99
C TYR A 107 0.72 22.91 6.64
N GLU A 108 -0.46 23.43 6.99
CA GLU A 108 -1.55 22.61 7.53
C GLU A 108 -2.03 21.61 6.48
N ASP A 109 -2.01 20.34 6.83
CA ASP A 109 -2.54 19.27 6.00
C ASP A 109 -2.70 18.00 6.86
N THR A 110 -3.33 16.99 6.29
CA THR A 110 -3.49 15.68 6.91
C THR A 110 -2.85 14.61 6.03
N TYR A 111 -1.99 13.80 6.63
CA TYR A 111 -1.26 12.75 5.93
C TYR A 111 -1.59 11.39 6.54
N LYS A 112 -1.70 10.40 5.69
CA LYS A 112 -1.80 9.01 6.13
C LYS A 112 -0.40 8.39 6.16
N ALA A 113 0.08 8.07 7.35
CA ALA A 113 1.36 7.39 7.53
C ALA A 113 1.14 5.89 7.64
N VAL A 114 1.90 5.12 6.88
CA VAL A 114 1.81 3.67 6.83
C VAL A 114 3.12 3.07 7.33
N TYR A 115 3.02 2.09 8.22
CA TYR A 115 4.15 1.38 8.80
C TYR A 115 3.97 -0.12 8.61
N TYR A 116 5.07 -0.83 8.44
CA TYR A 116 5.10 -2.28 8.43
C TYR A 116 5.63 -2.78 9.76
N VAL A 117 4.94 -3.74 10.36
CA VAL A 117 5.32 -4.36 11.63
C VAL A 117 5.70 -5.80 11.38
N GLU A 118 6.94 -6.14 11.71
CA GLU A 118 7.48 -7.49 11.56
C GLU A 118 7.66 -8.12 12.95
N PRO A 119 6.83 -9.11 13.32
CA PRO A 119 7.04 -9.87 14.55
C PRO A 119 8.32 -10.71 14.48
N VAL A 120 9.13 -10.67 15.53
CA VAL A 120 10.38 -11.42 15.60
C VAL A 120 10.13 -12.92 15.71
N SER A 121 8.97 -13.31 16.21
CA SER A 121 8.55 -14.72 16.38
C SER A 121 8.33 -15.48 15.07
N GLY A 122 8.24 -14.78 13.94
CA GLY A 122 7.88 -15.38 12.65
C GLY A 122 6.40 -15.35 12.33
N HIS A 123 5.58 -14.74 13.18
CA HIS A 123 4.18 -14.47 12.85
C HIS A 123 4.05 -13.50 11.68
N PRO A 124 2.88 -13.40 11.04
CA PRO A 124 2.74 -12.59 9.83
C PRO A 124 3.14 -11.13 10.01
N ILE A 125 3.84 -10.59 9.02
CA ILE A 125 4.10 -9.17 8.91
C ILE A 125 2.77 -8.50 8.58
N TYR A 126 2.48 -7.36 9.19
CA TYR A 126 1.26 -6.63 8.93
C TYR A 126 1.52 -5.13 8.83
N GLN A 127 0.58 -4.38 8.28
CA GLN A 127 0.68 -2.94 8.19
C GLN A 127 -0.33 -2.26 9.12
N ILE A 128 0.09 -1.12 9.64
CA ILE A 128 -0.75 -0.21 10.41
C ILE A 128 -0.66 1.18 9.80
N ASP A 129 -1.66 1.98 10.02
CA ASP A 129 -1.68 3.36 9.57
C ASP A 129 -2.16 4.31 10.67
N ARG A 130 -1.84 5.58 10.53
CA ARG A 130 -2.36 6.65 11.37
C ARG A 130 -2.40 7.94 10.59
N GLU A 131 -3.16 8.89 11.08
CA GLU A 131 -3.17 10.25 10.54
C GLU A 131 -2.13 11.12 11.24
N LEU A 132 -1.37 11.86 10.45
CA LEU A 132 -0.50 12.94 10.91
C LEU A 132 -1.18 14.25 10.52
N ILE A 133 -1.60 15.01 11.51
CA ILE A 133 -2.39 16.23 11.32
C ILE A 133 -1.50 17.43 11.64
N VAL A 134 -1.15 18.16 10.60
CA VAL A 134 -0.33 19.36 10.74
C VAL A 134 -1.19 20.59 10.83
#